data_b0d7c6600c8d021835737ef2c9b98934
#
_entry.id   b0d7c6600c8d021835737ef2c9b98934
#
_cell.length_a   1.000
_cell.length_b   1.000
_cell.length_c   1.000
_cell.angle_alpha   90.00
_cell.angle_beta   90.00
_cell.angle_gamma   90.00
#
_symmetry.space_group_name_H-M   'P 1'
#
loop_
_entity.id
_entity.type
_entity.pdbx_description
1 polymer ?
#
loop_
_entity_poly.entity_id
_entity_poly.type
_entity_poly.pdbx_seq_one_letter_code
_entity_poly.pdbx_strand_id
1 'polypeptide(L)'
;RLNTNRSEGNAFNGTGFFDILFLKDFKFTFNAGISLDETRQTTVQNPYYGQFAGENGIIGKYHTRDFSHNLQQILNYTKVIGKHNINVMLGHEYYQRRQYLLYGSTANMFSPDNDELAGAVIDKQGATSYVTTYNNEGYFGRAQYDYDGKYFASASYRRDASSRFHPSHRWGNFWSVGAAWIVNKENFMSGTHSWLDMLKVKASIGSQGNDKIGNYRYVDTYRLASSNGEMSVAFLQKGNPNITWETNTNFNAGIEFGVLQNRISGSIEYFNRKTTDMLMAFPTAPSLGYSSYYANVGDMSNKGI
;
A
#
# COMPACT_ATOMS: atom_id res chain seq x y z
N ARG A 1 1.53 -16.97 38.40
CA ARG A 1 1.85 -16.43 37.08
C ARG A 1 2.14 -14.95 37.17
N LEU A 2 3.19 -14.51 36.48
CA LEU A 2 3.47 -13.11 36.23
C LEU A 2 2.46 -12.54 35.22
N ASN A 3 2.72 -11.37 34.68
CA ASN A 3 1.91 -10.80 33.61
C ASN A 3 1.79 -11.75 32.41
N THR A 4 0.62 -11.78 31.78
CA THR A 4 0.38 -12.59 30.57
C THR A 4 -0.01 -11.65 29.44
N ASN A 5 0.55 -11.92 28.25
CA ASN A 5 0.13 -11.34 26.99
C ASN A 5 0.03 -12.49 25.99
N ARG A 6 -1.20 -12.90 25.66
CA ARG A 6 -1.50 -13.99 24.75
C ARG A 6 -2.23 -13.44 23.53
N SER A 7 -1.77 -13.78 22.35
CA SER A 7 -2.42 -13.45 21.08
C SER A 7 -2.76 -14.73 20.34
N GLU A 8 -3.99 -14.84 19.86
CA GLU A 8 -4.51 -15.93 19.06
C GLU A 8 -5.01 -15.33 17.75
N GLY A 9 -4.57 -15.87 16.62
CA GLY A 9 -4.93 -15.37 15.31
C GLY A 9 -5.45 -16.45 14.38
N ASN A 10 -6.45 -16.10 13.58
CA ASN A 10 -6.95 -16.89 12.49
C ASN A 10 -6.84 -16.07 11.20
N ALA A 11 -6.27 -16.66 10.15
CA ALA A 11 -6.16 -16.01 8.86
C ALA A 11 -6.75 -16.91 7.78
N PHE A 12 -7.50 -16.32 6.87
CA PHE A 12 -8.00 -16.95 5.67
C PHE A 12 -7.68 -16.07 4.47
N ASN A 13 -7.01 -16.66 3.47
CA ASN A 13 -6.73 -16.01 2.20
C ASN A 13 -7.24 -16.89 1.07
N GLY A 14 -8.07 -16.31 0.21
CA GLY A 14 -8.62 -16.99 -0.95
C GLY A 14 -8.45 -16.15 -2.20
N THR A 15 -8.02 -16.76 -3.31
CA THR A 15 -7.95 -16.13 -4.62
C THR A 15 -8.59 -17.04 -5.65
N GLY A 16 -9.31 -16.43 -6.58
CA GLY A 16 -9.89 -17.13 -7.73
C GLY A 16 -9.81 -16.26 -8.97
N PHE A 17 -9.75 -16.92 -10.11
CA PHE A 17 -9.78 -16.22 -11.40
C PHE A 17 -10.52 -17.06 -12.44
N PHE A 18 -11.00 -16.40 -13.46
CA PHE A 18 -11.42 -17.06 -14.69
C PHE A 18 -10.97 -16.26 -15.92
N ASP A 19 -10.68 -16.99 -16.99
CA ASP A 19 -10.23 -16.45 -18.26
C ASP A 19 -11.25 -16.77 -19.35
N ILE A 20 -11.55 -15.76 -20.17
CA ILE A 20 -12.33 -15.92 -21.41
C ILE A 20 -11.43 -15.57 -22.58
N LEU A 21 -11.18 -16.53 -23.45
CA LEU A 21 -10.45 -16.35 -24.71
C LEU A 21 -11.44 -16.15 -25.86
N PHE A 22 -11.30 -15.09 -26.63
CA PHE A 22 -12.19 -14.80 -27.73
C PHE A 22 -11.47 -14.07 -28.88
N LEU A 23 -12.01 -14.16 -30.08
CA LEU A 23 -11.43 -13.55 -31.30
C LEU A 23 -9.93 -13.86 -31.51
N LYS A 24 -9.46 -15.01 -31.03
CA LYS A 24 -8.08 -15.52 -31.08
C LYS A 24 -7.01 -14.68 -30.38
N ASP A 25 -7.11 -13.35 -30.44
CA ASP A 25 -6.09 -12.42 -30.00
C ASP A 25 -6.46 -11.74 -28.65
N PHE A 26 -7.68 -11.97 -28.14
CA PHE A 26 -8.19 -11.35 -26.91
C PHE A 26 -8.32 -12.34 -25.77
N LYS A 27 -7.93 -11.89 -24.59
CA LYS A 27 -8.13 -12.60 -23.34
C LYS A 27 -8.71 -11.63 -22.30
N PHE A 28 -9.90 -11.94 -21.77
CA PHE A 28 -10.46 -11.27 -20.61
C PHE A 28 -10.19 -12.13 -19.38
N THR A 29 -9.64 -11.51 -18.33
CA THR A 29 -9.38 -12.14 -17.04
C THR A 29 -10.16 -11.41 -15.96
N PHE A 30 -10.90 -12.14 -15.15
CA PHE A 30 -11.45 -11.65 -13.90
C PHE A 30 -10.73 -12.31 -12.74
N ASN A 31 -10.15 -11.49 -11.86
CA ASN A 31 -9.52 -11.94 -10.61
C ASN A 31 -10.34 -11.46 -9.41
N ALA A 32 -10.50 -12.32 -8.42
CA ALA A 32 -11.08 -11.99 -7.13
C ALA A 32 -10.18 -12.52 -6.01
N GLY A 33 -9.87 -11.68 -5.05
CA GLY A 33 -9.12 -12.04 -3.85
C GLY A 33 -9.87 -11.59 -2.61
N ILE A 34 -9.83 -12.42 -1.56
CA ILE A 34 -10.33 -12.09 -0.23
C ILE A 34 -9.28 -12.43 0.81
N SER A 35 -9.17 -11.60 1.84
CA SER A 35 -8.33 -11.85 3.01
C SER A 35 -9.13 -11.51 4.27
N LEU A 36 -9.10 -12.41 5.23
CA LEU A 36 -9.67 -12.25 6.54
C LEU A 36 -8.60 -12.59 7.57
N ASP A 37 -8.25 -11.62 8.40
CA ASP A 37 -7.37 -11.78 9.55
C ASP A 37 -8.15 -11.42 10.82
N GLU A 38 -8.19 -12.33 11.77
CA GLU A 38 -8.84 -12.12 13.05
C GLU A 38 -7.85 -12.41 14.17
N THR A 39 -7.67 -11.45 15.07
CA THR A 39 -6.76 -11.55 16.20
C THR A 39 -7.51 -11.25 17.49
N ARG A 40 -7.37 -12.15 18.47
CA ARG A 40 -7.81 -11.98 19.85
C ARG A 40 -6.59 -11.88 20.75
N GLN A 41 -6.48 -10.80 21.49
CA GLN A 41 -5.39 -10.60 22.43
C GLN A 41 -5.95 -10.50 23.85
N THR A 42 -5.36 -11.28 24.74
CA THR A 42 -5.64 -11.23 26.17
C THR A 42 -4.40 -10.74 26.91
N THR A 43 -4.55 -9.70 27.69
CA THR A 43 -3.52 -9.18 28.60
C THR A 43 -3.96 -9.33 30.03
N VAL A 44 -3.10 -9.86 30.89
CA VAL A 44 -3.35 -9.95 32.33
C VAL A 44 -2.18 -9.34 33.06
N GLN A 45 -2.45 -8.31 33.86
CA GLN A 45 -1.50 -7.72 34.79
C GLN A 45 -1.77 -8.33 36.17
N ASN A 46 -0.74 -8.90 36.79
CA ASN A 46 -0.92 -9.66 38.04
C ASN A 46 -1.30 -8.73 39.22
N PRO A 47 -2.07 -9.26 40.22
CA PRO A 47 -2.52 -8.48 41.34
C PRO A 47 -1.48 -8.35 42.49
N TYR A 48 -0.34 -9.06 42.42
CA TYR A 48 0.50 -9.23 43.61
C TYR A 48 1.60 -8.20 43.74
N TYR A 49 2.15 -7.70 42.65
CA TYR A 49 3.24 -6.71 42.66
C TYR A 49 3.33 -5.94 41.36
N GLY A 50 4.07 -4.84 41.39
CA GLY A 50 4.27 -3.95 40.25
C GLY A 50 3.22 -2.85 40.16
N GLN A 51 3.17 -2.18 39.04
CA GLN A 51 2.38 -0.96 38.84
C GLN A 51 0.87 -1.15 39.08
N PHE A 52 0.33 -2.35 38.87
CA PHE A 52 -1.10 -2.64 38.92
C PHE A 52 -1.53 -3.45 40.15
N ALA A 53 -0.61 -3.67 41.10
CA ALA A 53 -0.93 -4.39 42.33
C ALA A 53 -1.97 -3.64 43.19
N GLY A 54 -1.91 -2.29 43.24
CA GLY A 54 -2.89 -1.47 43.96
C GLY A 54 -4.30 -1.54 43.35
N GLU A 55 -4.45 -2.05 42.14
CA GLU A 55 -5.73 -2.24 41.45
C GLU A 55 -6.23 -3.69 41.53
N ASN A 56 -5.51 -4.54 42.25
CA ASN A 56 -5.75 -5.98 42.36
C ASN A 56 -5.83 -6.65 41.01
N GLY A 57 -4.88 -6.29 40.10
CA GLY A 57 -4.75 -6.81 38.75
C GLY A 57 -5.71 -6.21 37.74
N ILE A 58 -5.32 -6.31 36.46
CA ILE A 58 -6.11 -5.82 35.32
C ILE A 58 -6.18 -6.91 34.24
N ILE A 59 -7.35 -7.08 33.66
CA ILE A 59 -7.60 -7.91 32.47
C ILE A 59 -7.95 -6.98 31.31
N GLY A 60 -7.29 -7.16 30.15
CA GLY A 60 -7.62 -6.49 28.91
C GLY A 60 -7.89 -7.51 27.80
N LYS A 61 -8.93 -7.28 27.01
CA LYS A 61 -9.28 -8.07 25.82
C LYS A 61 -9.35 -7.17 24.60
N TYR A 62 -8.65 -7.56 23.55
CA TYR A 62 -8.70 -6.95 22.23
C TYR A 62 -9.21 -7.96 21.22
N HIS A 63 -10.10 -7.54 20.35
CA HIS A 63 -10.53 -8.28 19.19
C HIS A 63 -10.41 -7.39 17.96
N THR A 64 -9.55 -7.77 17.05
CA THR A 64 -9.36 -7.10 15.77
C THR A 64 -9.77 -8.05 14.64
N ARG A 65 -10.62 -7.56 13.74
CA ARG A 65 -10.99 -8.27 12.52
C ARG A 65 -10.69 -7.38 11.32
N ASP A 66 -9.83 -7.84 10.44
CA ASP A 66 -9.42 -7.17 9.21
C ASP A 66 -9.93 -7.98 8.02
N PHE A 67 -10.86 -7.42 7.28
CA PHE A 67 -11.41 -8.04 6.08
C PHE A 67 -11.09 -7.17 4.87
N SER A 68 -10.48 -7.77 3.85
CA SER A 68 -10.24 -7.10 2.59
C SER A 68 -10.63 -7.96 1.40
N HIS A 69 -11.01 -7.29 0.32
CA HIS A 69 -11.23 -7.93 -0.96
C HIS A 69 -10.66 -7.06 -2.09
N ASN A 70 -10.21 -7.74 -3.14
CA ASN A 70 -9.69 -7.16 -4.37
C ASN A 70 -10.40 -7.80 -5.57
N LEU A 71 -10.90 -6.96 -6.46
CA LEU A 71 -11.53 -7.37 -7.71
C LEU A 71 -10.82 -6.71 -8.87
N GLN A 72 -10.44 -7.50 -9.88
CA GLN A 72 -9.76 -6.99 -11.08
C GLN A 72 -10.43 -7.53 -12.34
N GLN A 73 -10.65 -6.65 -13.31
CA GLN A 73 -11.09 -6.97 -14.65
C GLN A 73 -9.98 -6.53 -15.62
N ILE A 74 -9.44 -7.46 -16.39
CA ILE A 74 -8.30 -7.21 -17.27
C ILE A 74 -8.61 -7.72 -18.67
N LEU A 75 -8.52 -6.84 -19.66
CA LEU A 75 -8.60 -7.19 -21.07
C LEU A 75 -7.21 -7.10 -21.69
N ASN A 76 -6.74 -8.21 -22.21
CA ASN A 76 -5.49 -8.29 -22.95
C ASN A 76 -5.75 -8.53 -24.43
N TYR A 77 -5.01 -7.82 -25.27
CA TYR A 77 -4.92 -8.05 -26.71
C TYR A 77 -3.46 -8.31 -27.07
N THR A 78 -3.19 -9.43 -27.74
CA THR A 78 -1.84 -9.80 -28.18
C THR A 78 -1.88 -10.15 -29.66
N LYS A 79 -0.99 -9.52 -30.45
CA LYS A 79 -0.91 -9.74 -31.88
C LYS A 79 0.54 -9.78 -32.34
N VAL A 80 0.83 -10.77 -33.19
CA VAL A 80 2.09 -10.87 -33.91
C VAL A 80 1.79 -10.70 -35.39
N ILE A 81 2.43 -9.73 -36.04
CA ILE A 81 2.29 -9.42 -37.45
C ILE A 81 3.71 -9.33 -38.07
N GLY A 82 4.15 -10.42 -38.72
CA GLY A 82 5.51 -10.50 -39.17
C GLY A 82 6.54 -10.33 -38.07
N LYS A 83 7.30 -9.24 -38.09
CA LYS A 83 8.30 -8.89 -37.05
C LYS A 83 7.77 -8.01 -35.93
N HIS A 84 6.50 -7.63 -35.99
CA HIS A 84 5.86 -6.76 -35.00
C HIS A 84 5.12 -7.60 -33.98
N ASN A 85 5.44 -7.41 -32.71
CA ASN A 85 4.73 -8.00 -31.60
C ASN A 85 4.08 -6.87 -30.76
N ILE A 86 2.77 -6.93 -30.62
CA ILE A 86 1.95 -5.91 -29.94
C ILE A 86 1.21 -6.57 -28.79
N ASN A 87 1.34 -6.00 -27.59
CA ASN A 87 0.54 -6.39 -26.44
C ASN A 87 -0.10 -5.13 -25.84
N VAL A 88 -1.43 -5.14 -25.70
CA VAL A 88 -2.20 -4.05 -25.09
C VAL A 88 -3.04 -4.64 -23.97
N MET A 89 -2.99 -4.02 -22.82
CA MET A 89 -3.77 -4.39 -21.65
C MET A 89 -4.58 -3.19 -21.18
N LEU A 90 -5.87 -3.39 -20.88
CA LEU A 90 -6.73 -2.45 -20.19
C LEU A 90 -7.27 -3.14 -18.95
N GLY A 91 -7.37 -2.42 -17.85
CA GLY A 91 -7.84 -3.00 -16.60
C GLY A 91 -8.53 -2.01 -15.69
N HIS A 92 -9.34 -2.58 -14.83
CA HIS A 92 -9.99 -1.92 -13.71
C HIS A 92 -9.73 -2.76 -12.46
N GLU A 93 -9.47 -2.10 -11.34
CA GLU A 93 -9.24 -2.70 -10.04
C GLU A 93 -10.05 -1.97 -8.98
N TYR A 94 -10.66 -2.74 -8.08
CA TYR A 94 -11.30 -2.23 -6.88
C TYR A 94 -10.79 -2.99 -5.67
N TYR A 95 -10.29 -2.27 -4.68
CA TYR A 95 -9.83 -2.80 -3.40
C TYR A 95 -10.59 -2.14 -2.25
N GLN A 96 -11.06 -2.94 -1.30
CA GLN A 96 -11.61 -2.48 -0.03
C GLN A 96 -10.98 -3.23 1.13
N ARG A 97 -10.67 -2.51 2.20
CA ARG A 97 -10.26 -3.05 3.49
C ARG A 97 -11.14 -2.46 4.57
N ARG A 98 -11.72 -3.32 5.41
CA ARG A 98 -12.51 -2.94 6.57
C ARG A 98 -11.91 -3.55 7.83
N GLN A 99 -11.46 -2.71 8.72
CA GLN A 99 -10.89 -3.11 10.00
C GLN A 99 -11.88 -2.77 11.11
N TYR A 100 -12.21 -3.76 11.92
CA TYR A 100 -13.02 -3.64 13.13
C TYR A 100 -12.12 -3.86 14.34
N LEU A 101 -12.27 -3.04 15.37
CA LEU A 101 -11.60 -3.19 16.65
C LEU A 101 -12.64 -3.11 17.78
N LEU A 102 -12.54 -4.06 18.71
CA LEU A 102 -13.25 -4.06 20.00
C LEU A 102 -12.21 -4.21 21.10
N TYR A 103 -12.31 -3.39 22.12
CA TYR A 103 -11.47 -3.42 23.31
C TYR A 103 -12.30 -3.25 24.56
N GLY A 104 -11.94 -3.97 25.63
CA GLY A 104 -12.45 -3.77 26.97
C GLY A 104 -11.40 -4.11 28.02
N SER A 105 -11.48 -3.50 29.20
CA SER A 105 -10.56 -3.78 30.30
C SER A 105 -11.26 -3.60 31.65
N THR A 106 -10.98 -4.54 32.55
CA THR A 106 -11.52 -4.57 33.92
C THR A 106 -10.40 -4.79 34.90
N ALA A 107 -10.57 -4.26 36.13
CA ALA A 107 -9.65 -4.41 37.25
C ALA A 107 -10.34 -5.02 38.47
N ASN A 108 -9.57 -5.27 39.53
CA ASN A 108 -10.00 -5.93 40.77
C ASN A 108 -10.46 -7.37 40.49
N MET A 109 -9.48 -8.20 40.12
CA MET A 109 -9.67 -9.60 39.78
C MET A 109 -10.15 -10.43 40.98
N PHE A 110 -11.16 -11.24 40.74
CA PHE A 110 -11.63 -12.22 41.79
C PHE A 110 -10.62 -13.36 41.94
N SER A 111 -10.03 -13.83 40.84
CA SER A 111 -9.02 -14.88 40.85
C SER A 111 -7.94 -14.59 39.78
N PRO A 112 -6.66 -14.81 40.10
CA PRO A 112 -5.58 -14.60 39.15
C PRO A 112 -5.56 -15.66 37.99
N ASP A 113 -6.31 -16.74 38.14
CA ASP A 113 -6.42 -17.80 37.19
C ASP A 113 -7.56 -17.57 36.13
N ASN A 114 -8.42 -16.58 36.42
CA ASN A 114 -9.48 -16.19 35.47
C ASN A 114 -9.03 -14.99 34.64
N ASP A 115 -8.85 -15.19 33.32
CA ASP A 115 -8.43 -14.16 32.38
C ASP A 115 -9.58 -13.59 31.54
N GLU A 116 -10.84 -13.84 31.92
CA GLU A 116 -12.03 -13.26 31.31
C GLU A 116 -12.44 -11.93 31.97
N LEU A 117 -12.96 -10.96 31.18
CA LEU A 117 -13.39 -9.66 31.70
C LEU A 117 -14.40 -9.76 32.85
N ALA A 118 -15.28 -10.77 32.81
CA ALA A 118 -16.23 -11.06 33.90
C ALA A 118 -15.57 -11.58 35.16
N GLY A 119 -14.29 -11.91 35.15
CA GLY A 119 -13.49 -12.30 36.31
C GLY A 119 -12.98 -11.12 37.17
N ALA A 120 -13.34 -9.88 36.83
CA ALA A 120 -12.98 -8.66 37.53
C ALA A 120 -14.18 -7.70 37.58
N VAL A 121 -14.23 -6.80 38.58
CA VAL A 121 -15.47 -6.08 38.93
C VAL A 121 -15.42 -4.56 38.68
N ILE A 122 -14.25 -3.99 38.38
CA ILE A 122 -14.10 -2.55 38.13
C ILE A 122 -13.83 -2.32 36.64
N ASP A 123 -14.75 -1.65 35.92
CA ASP A 123 -14.51 -1.19 34.56
C ASP A 123 -13.48 -0.07 34.58
N LYS A 124 -12.34 -0.28 33.91
CA LYS A 124 -11.20 0.65 33.88
C LYS A 124 -11.25 1.69 32.79
N GLN A 125 -11.61 1.29 31.59
CA GLN A 125 -11.59 2.16 30.42
C GLN A 125 -12.90 2.17 29.63
N GLY A 126 -13.89 1.40 30.12
CA GLY A 126 -15.08 1.12 29.33
C GLY A 126 -14.79 0.23 28.12
N ALA A 127 -15.83 -0.29 27.52
CA ALA A 127 -15.72 -0.95 26.22
C ALA A 127 -15.65 0.13 25.12
N THR A 128 -14.74 -0.06 24.16
CA THR A 128 -14.67 0.79 22.98
C THR A 128 -14.59 -0.04 21.71
N SER A 129 -15.22 0.45 20.65
CA SER A 129 -15.12 -0.18 19.34
C SER A 129 -15.17 0.87 18.23
N TYR A 130 -14.52 0.57 17.14
CA TYR A 130 -14.60 1.39 15.93
C TYR A 130 -14.36 0.57 14.67
N VAL A 131 -14.81 1.12 13.56
CA VAL A 131 -14.58 0.57 12.23
C VAL A 131 -13.82 1.57 11.40
N THR A 132 -12.76 1.10 10.74
CA THR A 132 -12.01 1.89 9.76
C THR A 132 -12.16 1.23 8.40
N THR A 133 -12.51 2.02 7.39
CA THR A 133 -12.64 1.55 6.01
C THR A 133 -11.66 2.29 5.11
N TYR A 134 -11.00 1.55 4.24
CA TYR A 134 -10.14 2.07 3.19
C TYR A 134 -10.58 1.48 1.86
N ASN A 135 -10.78 2.34 0.85
CA ASN A 135 -11.12 1.95 -0.52
C ASN A 135 -10.10 2.54 -1.49
N ASN A 136 -9.75 1.76 -2.48
CA ASN A 136 -8.98 2.20 -3.64
C ASN A 136 -9.64 1.68 -4.91
N GLU A 137 -9.73 2.52 -5.94
CA GLU A 137 -10.24 2.16 -7.26
C GLU A 137 -9.28 2.69 -8.32
N GLY A 138 -8.94 1.86 -9.30
CA GLY A 138 -7.96 2.20 -10.33
C GLY A 138 -8.38 1.73 -11.72
N TYR A 139 -8.16 2.60 -12.71
CA TYR A 139 -8.27 2.31 -14.14
C TYR A 139 -6.88 2.38 -14.75
N PHE A 140 -6.47 1.37 -15.50
CA PHE A 140 -5.13 1.32 -16.04
C PHE A 140 -5.09 0.74 -17.44
N GLY A 141 -4.08 1.17 -18.19
CA GLY A 141 -3.77 0.65 -19.50
C GLY A 141 -2.26 0.54 -19.71
N ARG A 142 -1.85 -0.44 -20.48
CA ARG A 142 -0.45 -0.68 -20.86
C ARG A 142 -0.37 -1.12 -22.30
N ALA A 143 0.57 -0.53 -23.04
CA ALA A 143 0.93 -0.97 -24.36
C ALA A 143 2.41 -1.37 -24.38
N GLN A 144 2.72 -2.49 -25.00
CA GLN A 144 4.06 -2.98 -25.24
C GLN A 144 4.22 -3.30 -26.71
N TYR A 145 5.34 -2.93 -27.25
CA TYR A 145 5.69 -3.14 -28.65
C TYR A 145 7.11 -3.67 -28.76
N ASP A 146 7.27 -4.66 -29.59
CA ASP A 146 8.55 -5.26 -29.94
C ASP A 146 8.63 -5.36 -31.49
N TYR A 147 9.76 -4.95 -32.03
CA TYR A 147 10.09 -5.12 -33.42
C TYR A 147 11.33 -6.01 -33.57
N ASP A 148 11.15 -7.17 -34.24
CA ASP A 148 12.20 -8.13 -34.56
C ASP A 148 13.04 -8.63 -33.37
N GLY A 149 12.50 -8.51 -32.14
CA GLY A 149 13.25 -8.78 -30.92
C GLY A 149 14.50 -7.91 -30.77
N LYS A 150 14.50 -6.71 -31.36
CA LYS A 150 15.59 -5.73 -31.32
C LYS A 150 15.20 -4.45 -30.61
N TYR A 151 14.04 -3.90 -30.95
CA TYR A 151 13.54 -2.62 -30.46
C TYR A 151 12.31 -2.87 -29.61
N PHE A 152 12.33 -2.38 -28.39
CA PHE A 152 11.25 -2.54 -27.43
C PHE A 152 10.77 -1.17 -26.96
N ALA A 153 9.47 -0.99 -26.91
CA ALA A 153 8.83 0.18 -26.34
C ALA A 153 7.69 -0.25 -25.41
N SER A 154 7.49 0.48 -24.35
CA SER A 154 6.36 0.30 -23.45
C SER A 154 5.82 1.65 -22.97
N ALA A 155 4.50 1.73 -22.83
CA ALA A 155 3.83 2.86 -22.20
C ALA A 155 2.75 2.33 -21.26
N SER A 156 2.59 2.94 -20.10
CA SER A 156 1.49 2.66 -19.21
C SER A 156 0.90 3.94 -18.64
N TYR A 157 -0.39 3.88 -18.36
CA TYR A 157 -1.13 4.94 -17.68
C TYR A 157 -2.05 4.31 -16.66
N ARG A 158 -2.12 4.92 -15.45
CA ARG A 158 -3.00 4.50 -14.38
C ARG A 158 -3.62 5.72 -13.71
N ARG A 159 -4.91 5.65 -13.46
CA ARG A 159 -5.65 6.64 -12.71
C ARG A 159 -6.29 5.97 -11.49
N ASP A 160 -5.87 6.39 -10.30
CA ASP A 160 -6.29 5.81 -9.02
C ASP A 160 -7.04 6.81 -8.16
N ALA A 161 -8.07 6.33 -7.47
CA ALA A 161 -8.78 7.06 -6.43
C ALA A 161 -8.55 6.41 -5.07
N SER A 162 -8.22 7.22 -4.07
CA SER A 162 -8.07 6.76 -2.67
C SER A 162 -9.10 7.43 -1.76
N SER A 163 -9.73 6.64 -0.89
CA SER A 163 -10.65 7.15 0.13
C SER A 163 -9.97 7.95 1.25
N ARG A 164 -8.64 8.00 1.27
CA ARG A 164 -7.86 8.81 2.23
C ARG A 164 -7.88 10.28 1.91
N PHE A 165 -8.28 10.65 0.70
CA PHE A 165 -8.37 12.03 0.24
C PHE A 165 -9.81 12.49 0.09
N HIS A 166 -10.01 13.81 0.17
CA HIS A 166 -11.31 14.43 -0.08
C HIS A 166 -11.83 14.10 -1.49
N PRO A 167 -13.16 13.95 -1.71
CA PRO A 167 -13.74 13.60 -3.02
C PRO A 167 -13.22 14.42 -4.20
N SER A 168 -12.92 15.70 -4.00
CA SER A 168 -12.38 16.58 -5.05
C SER A 168 -10.90 16.36 -5.37
N HIS A 169 -10.12 15.67 -4.51
CA HIS A 169 -8.67 15.49 -4.65
C HIS A 169 -8.22 14.03 -4.61
N ARG A 170 -9.16 13.07 -4.63
CA ARG A 170 -8.85 11.65 -4.47
C ARG A 170 -8.23 10.98 -5.68
N TRP A 171 -8.36 11.57 -6.88
CA TRP A 171 -7.87 10.97 -8.11
C TRP A 171 -6.43 11.42 -8.41
N GLY A 172 -5.51 10.45 -8.52
CA GLY A 172 -4.16 10.62 -9.01
C GLY A 172 -3.99 10.04 -10.41
N ASN A 173 -3.08 10.61 -11.21
CA ASN A 173 -2.75 10.13 -12.54
C ASN A 173 -1.27 9.78 -12.60
N PHE A 174 -0.97 8.56 -12.98
CA PHE A 174 0.38 8.01 -13.00
C PHE A 174 0.65 7.38 -14.35
N TRP A 175 1.88 7.48 -14.82
CA TRP A 175 2.25 7.01 -16.15
C TRP A 175 3.69 6.54 -16.19
N SER A 176 4.02 5.71 -17.16
CA SER A 176 5.40 5.37 -17.45
C SER A 176 5.60 5.15 -18.94
N VAL A 177 6.80 5.46 -19.41
CA VAL A 177 7.29 5.10 -20.74
C VAL A 177 8.68 4.51 -20.63
N GLY A 178 8.97 3.53 -21.46
CA GLY A 178 10.28 2.89 -21.51
C GLY A 178 10.62 2.41 -22.91
N ALA A 179 11.90 2.41 -23.23
CA ALA A 179 12.42 1.85 -24.45
C ALA A 179 13.68 1.04 -24.18
N ALA A 180 13.90 0.02 -25.00
CA ALA A 180 15.14 -0.75 -24.99
C ALA A 180 15.53 -1.15 -26.41
N TRP A 181 16.84 -1.22 -26.65
CA TRP A 181 17.44 -1.60 -27.91
C TRP A 181 18.51 -2.66 -27.69
N ILE A 182 18.39 -3.79 -28.39
CA ILE A 182 19.39 -4.84 -28.39
C ILE A 182 20.36 -4.57 -29.56
N VAL A 183 21.43 -3.87 -29.25
CA VAL A 183 22.40 -3.31 -30.20
C VAL A 183 23.17 -4.41 -30.93
N ASN A 184 23.55 -5.49 -30.23
CA ASN A 184 24.32 -6.59 -30.82
C ASN A 184 23.55 -7.38 -31.90
N LYS A 185 22.23 -7.20 -32.02
CA LYS A 185 21.43 -7.80 -33.11
C LYS A 185 21.45 -6.96 -34.38
N GLU A 186 22.13 -5.83 -34.42
CA GLU A 186 22.23 -4.99 -35.61
C GLU A 186 23.29 -5.49 -36.58
N ASN A 187 23.05 -5.26 -37.86
CA ASN A 187 23.94 -5.70 -38.93
C ASN A 187 25.36 -5.13 -38.82
N PHE A 188 25.48 -3.87 -38.32
CA PHE A 188 26.77 -3.23 -38.10
C PHE A 188 27.59 -3.86 -36.96
N MET A 189 26.95 -4.66 -36.07
CA MET A 189 27.59 -5.38 -34.99
C MET A 189 27.96 -6.83 -35.35
N SER A 190 27.75 -7.27 -36.57
CA SER A 190 28.01 -8.66 -37.02
C SER A 190 29.43 -9.13 -36.72
N GLY A 191 30.44 -8.26 -36.82
CA GLY A 191 31.83 -8.57 -36.49
C GLY A 191 32.14 -8.79 -35.02
N THR A 192 31.23 -8.48 -34.11
CA THR A 192 31.44 -8.60 -32.68
C THR A 192 30.86 -9.88 -32.07
N HIS A 193 30.08 -10.63 -32.83
CA HIS A 193 29.37 -11.83 -32.33
C HIS A 193 30.29 -12.94 -31.77
N SER A 194 31.59 -12.91 -32.08
CA SER A 194 32.56 -13.89 -31.58
C SER A 194 32.86 -13.69 -30.06
N TRP A 195 32.64 -12.49 -29.54
CA TRP A 195 32.96 -12.14 -28.14
C TRP A 195 31.86 -11.38 -27.40
N LEU A 196 30.95 -10.69 -28.12
CA LEU A 196 29.84 -9.90 -27.57
C LEU A 196 28.53 -10.66 -27.76
N ASP A 197 28.00 -11.26 -26.72
CA ASP A 197 26.78 -12.06 -26.72
C ASP A 197 25.53 -11.19 -26.59
N MET A 198 25.62 -10.14 -25.77
CA MET A 198 24.52 -9.21 -25.51
C MET A 198 25.07 -7.80 -25.30
N LEU A 199 24.43 -6.83 -25.96
CA LEU A 199 24.55 -5.41 -25.65
C LEU A 199 23.17 -4.79 -25.77
N LYS A 200 22.61 -4.38 -24.64
CA LYS A 200 21.28 -3.77 -24.54
C LYS A 200 21.38 -2.41 -23.89
N VAL A 201 20.81 -1.41 -24.55
CA VAL A 201 20.61 -0.05 -24.01
C VAL A 201 19.16 0.08 -23.63
N LYS A 202 18.87 0.62 -22.45
CA LYS A 202 17.51 0.82 -21.96
C LYS A 202 17.37 2.19 -21.30
N ALA A 203 16.18 2.77 -21.41
CA ALA A 203 15.81 3.96 -20.67
C ALA A 203 14.32 3.92 -20.31
N SER A 204 13.97 4.44 -19.16
CA SER A 204 12.59 4.56 -18.71
C SER A 204 12.39 5.79 -17.83
N ILE A 205 11.19 6.34 -17.89
CA ILE A 205 10.72 7.38 -16.99
C ILE A 205 9.27 7.10 -16.63
N GLY A 206 8.89 7.36 -15.37
CA GLY A 206 7.52 7.19 -14.94
C GLY A 206 7.26 7.77 -13.57
N SER A 207 5.99 8.01 -13.29
CA SER A 207 5.49 8.51 -12.01
C SER A 207 4.67 7.44 -11.29
N GLN A 208 4.75 7.44 -9.96
CA GLN A 208 3.99 6.58 -9.05
C GLN A 208 3.40 7.41 -7.93
N GLY A 209 2.17 7.11 -7.51
CA GLY A 209 1.52 7.75 -6.39
C GLY A 209 1.75 7.03 -5.06
N ASN A 210 1.73 7.81 -3.99
CA ASN A 210 1.70 7.30 -2.62
C ASN A 210 0.57 8.02 -1.85
N ASP A 211 -0.31 7.23 -1.19
CA ASP A 211 -1.43 7.72 -0.37
C ASP A 211 -1.28 7.34 1.11
N LYS A 212 -0.09 6.93 1.55
CA LYS A 212 0.15 6.36 2.88
C LYS A 212 0.18 7.42 3.98
N ILE A 213 -0.97 7.98 4.34
CA ILE A 213 -1.12 9.01 5.38
C ILE A 213 -2.08 8.65 6.53
N GLY A 214 -2.72 7.51 6.49
CA GLY A 214 -3.84 7.17 7.39
C GLY A 214 -5.17 7.76 6.90
N ASN A 215 -6.27 7.30 7.50
CA ASN A 215 -7.62 7.65 7.07
C ASN A 215 -8.08 8.97 7.69
N TYR A 216 -9.04 9.65 7.02
CA TYR A 216 -9.74 10.85 7.50
C TYR A 216 -8.85 12.07 7.77
N ARG A 217 -7.64 12.15 7.16
CA ARG A 217 -6.74 13.31 7.33
C ARG A 217 -7.24 14.58 6.63
N TYR A 218 -8.26 14.47 5.80
CA TYR A 218 -8.86 15.61 5.09
C TYR A 218 -10.01 16.29 5.85
N VAL A 219 -10.48 15.73 7.01
CA VAL A 219 -11.54 16.31 7.84
C VAL A 219 -11.07 16.55 9.26
N ASP A 220 -11.64 17.57 9.92
CA ASP A 220 -11.47 17.79 11.34
C ASP A 220 -12.11 16.61 12.09
N THR A 221 -11.41 16.04 13.05
CA THR A 221 -11.93 14.94 13.87
C THR A 221 -12.00 15.32 15.33
N TYR A 222 -12.96 14.73 16.03
CA TYR A 222 -13.25 15.00 17.44
C TYR A 222 -13.35 13.67 18.19
N ARG A 223 -13.01 13.71 19.47
CA ARG A 223 -13.18 12.59 20.39
C ARG A 223 -14.32 12.92 21.36
N LEU A 224 -15.25 11.99 21.50
CA LEU A 224 -16.23 12.04 22.57
C LEU A 224 -15.54 11.61 23.87
N ALA A 225 -15.77 12.36 24.93
CA ALA A 225 -15.27 12.09 26.27
C ALA A 225 -16.40 12.29 27.28
N SER A 226 -16.30 11.66 28.45
CA SER A 226 -17.18 11.92 29.59
C SER A 226 -16.48 12.87 30.55
N SER A 227 -17.19 13.91 30.98
CA SER A 227 -16.76 14.81 32.02
C SER A 227 -17.87 14.86 33.06
N ASN A 228 -17.63 14.29 34.28
CA ASN A 228 -18.61 14.17 35.36
C ASN A 228 -19.94 13.51 34.96
N GLY A 229 -19.89 12.51 34.07
CA GLY A 229 -21.08 11.82 33.57
C GLY A 229 -21.74 12.49 32.36
N GLU A 230 -21.36 13.70 32.00
CA GLU A 230 -21.86 14.40 30.82
C GLU A 230 -20.97 14.19 29.60
N MET A 231 -21.60 14.19 28.42
CA MET A 231 -20.88 14.08 27.12
C MET A 231 -20.11 15.37 26.85
N SER A 232 -18.82 15.25 26.62
CA SER A 232 -17.97 16.34 26.14
C SER A 232 -17.34 15.98 24.79
N VAL A 233 -17.00 17.00 24.01
CA VAL A 233 -16.38 16.87 22.69
C VAL A 233 -15.03 17.54 22.73
N ALA A 234 -13.96 16.77 22.54
CA ALA A 234 -12.61 17.29 22.47
C ALA A 234 -12.10 17.25 21.01
N PHE A 235 -11.52 18.36 20.57
CA PHE A 235 -10.85 18.42 19.28
C PHE A 235 -9.66 17.42 19.27
N LEU A 236 -9.56 16.60 18.21
CA LEU A 236 -8.53 15.56 18.11
C LEU A 236 -7.52 15.87 17.03
N GLN A 237 -7.96 16.30 15.84
CA GLN A 237 -7.09 16.48 14.70
C GLN A 237 -7.64 17.53 13.74
N LYS A 238 -6.75 18.40 13.25
CA LYS A 238 -7.04 19.31 12.16
C LYS A 238 -6.95 18.58 10.82
N GLY A 239 -8.04 18.64 10.04
CA GLY A 239 -8.10 18.11 8.69
C GLY A 239 -7.57 19.10 7.65
N ASN A 240 -7.14 18.57 6.52
CA ASN A 240 -6.76 19.34 5.34
C ASN A 240 -7.50 18.80 4.11
N PRO A 241 -8.57 19.47 3.64
CA PRO A 241 -9.34 19.00 2.48
C PRO A 241 -8.56 19.04 1.16
N ASN A 242 -7.44 19.77 1.10
CA ASN A 242 -6.62 19.92 -0.10
C ASN A 242 -5.51 18.86 -0.20
N ILE A 243 -5.41 17.96 0.79
CA ILE A 243 -4.40 16.91 0.76
C ILE A 243 -4.64 15.93 -0.41
N THR A 244 -3.59 15.61 -1.14
CA THR A 244 -3.62 14.75 -2.31
C THR A 244 -2.42 13.79 -2.37
N TRP A 245 -2.27 13.08 -3.44
CA TRP A 245 -1.21 12.10 -3.67
C TRP A 245 0.19 12.73 -3.61
N GLU A 246 1.09 12.07 -2.92
CA GLU A 246 2.54 12.26 -3.09
C GLU A 246 2.95 11.57 -4.40
N THR A 247 3.82 12.21 -5.18
CA THR A 247 4.25 11.70 -6.47
C THR A 247 5.75 11.40 -6.50
N ASN A 248 6.09 10.16 -6.87
CA ASN A 248 7.46 9.73 -7.10
C ASN A 248 7.72 9.60 -8.60
N THR A 249 8.58 10.44 -9.17
CA THR A 249 9.04 10.34 -10.56
C THR A 249 10.42 9.68 -10.60
N ASN A 250 10.53 8.59 -11.36
CA ASN A 250 11.75 7.83 -11.51
C ASN A 250 12.21 7.86 -12.95
N PHE A 251 13.45 8.29 -13.19
CA PHE A 251 14.16 8.14 -14.44
C PHE A 251 15.28 7.14 -14.27
N ASN A 252 15.36 6.16 -15.19
CA ASN A 252 16.45 5.18 -15.23
C ASN A 252 16.96 5.08 -16.68
N ALA A 253 18.30 5.02 -16.82
CA ALA A 253 18.95 4.73 -18.10
C ALA A 253 20.15 3.83 -17.85
N GLY A 254 20.34 2.81 -18.68
CA GLY A 254 21.41 1.84 -18.43
C GLY A 254 21.78 1.01 -19.64
N ILE A 255 22.88 0.30 -19.45
CA ILE A 255 23.45 -0.64 -20.43
C ILE A 255 23.59 -1.99 -19.72
N GLU A 256 23.16 -3.05 -20.40
CA GLU A 256 23.39 -4.44 -20.02
C GLU A 256 24.29 -5.10 -21.07
N PHE A 257 25.29 -5.85 -20.63
CA PHE A 257 26.20 -6.53 -21.53
C PHE A 257 26.50 -7.95 -21.08
N GLY A 258 26.79 -8.80 -22.05
CA GLY A 258 27.30 -10.16 -21.88
C GLY A 258 28.38 -10.45 -22.90
N VAL A 259 29.51 -10.97 -22.46
CA VAL A 259 30.68 -11.23 -23.33
C VAL A 259 31.27 -12.62 -23.03
N LEU A 260 32.05 -13.13 -24.00
CA LEU A 260 32.79 -14.39 -23.91
C LEU A 260 31.88 -15.59 -23.60
N GLN A 261 30.82 -15.78 -24.37
CA GLN A 261 29.79 -16.82 -24.19
C GLN A 261 29.06 -16.65 -22.85
N ASN A 262 28.73 -15.41 -22.50
CA ASN A 262 28.10 -14.99 -21.22
C ASN A 262 28.89 -15.38 -19.96
N ARG A 263 30.21 -15.62 -20.08
CA ARG A 263 31.07 -15.86 -18.90
C ARG A 263 31.25 -14.61 -18.07
N ILE A 264 31.18 -13.44 -18.68
CA ILE A 264 31.18 -12.14 -18.00
C ILE A 264 29.92 -11.41 -18.44
N SER A 265 29.10 -11.03 -17.47
CA SER A 265 27.90 -10.22 -17.69
C SER A 265 27.80 -9.16 -16.61
N GLY A 266 27.19 -8.02 -16.96
CA GLY A 266 27.01 -6.93 -16.03
C GLY A 266 26.01 -5.91 -16.53
N SER A 267 25.67 -4.99 -15.63
CA SER A 267 24.84 -3.84 -15.95
C SER A 267 25.38 -2.59 -15.26
N ILE A 268 25.26 -1.46 -15.94
CA ILE A 268 25.50 -0.13 -15.41
C ILE A 268 24.23 0.66 -15.61
N GLU A 269 23.71 1.24 -14.52
CA GLU A 269 22.44 1.94 -14.58
C GLU A 269 22.55 3.25 -13.78
N TYR A 270 22.20 4.36 -14.44
CA TYR A 270 21.98 5.65 -13.81
C TYR A 270 20.51 5.77 -13.42
N PHE A 271 20.26 6.28 -12.20
CA PHE A 271 18.90 6.57 -11.75
C PHE A 271 18.79 7.99 -11.18
N ASN A 272 17.61 8.58 -11.36
CA ASN A 272 17.22 9.83 -10.72
C ASN A 272 15.76 9.69 -10.24
N ARG A 273 15.56 9.73 -8.93
CA ARG A 273 14.25 9.64 -8.27
C ARG A 273 13.94 10.97 -7.64
N LYS A 274 12.79 11.53 -8.00
CA LYS A 274 12.28 12.77 -7.42
C LYS A 274 10.91 12.49 -6.78
N THR A 275 10.80 12.75 -5.48
CA THR A 275 9.53 12.76 -4.75
C THR A 275 9.06 14.19 -4.64
N THR A 276 7.84 14.49 -5.05
CA THR A 276 7.18 15.80 -4.93
C THR A 276 5.92 15.68 -4.11
N ASP A 277 5.48 16.79 -3.53
CA ASP A 277 4.25 16.85 -2.74
C ASP A 277 4.25 15.83 -1.58
N MET A 278 5.37 15.73 -0.85
CA MET A 278 5.55 14.75 0.22
C MET A 278 4.47 14.90 1.29
N LEU A 279 3.88 13.77 1.66
CA LEU A 279 2.83 13.68 2.69
C LEU A 279 3.44 13.71 4.09
N MET A 280 3.42 14.88 4.73
CA MET A 280 4.05 15.10 6.04
C MET A 280 3.12 15.78 7.04
N ALA A 281 3.38 15.56 8.33
CA ALA A 281 2.78 16.36 9.40
C ALA A 281 3.49 17.71 9.45
N PHE A 282 2.78 18.77 9.08
CA PHE A 282 3.27 20.14 9.10
C PHE A 282 3.06 20.76 10.50
N PRO A 283 4.13 21.18 11.20
CA PRO A 283 4.00 21.75 12.55
C PRO A 283 3.35 23.12 12.51
N THR A 284 2.57 23.41 13.55
CA THR A 284 1.87 24.69 13.72
C THR A 284 2.14 25.32 15.09
N ALA A 285 1.90 26.62 15.22
CA ALA A 285 1.97 27.27 16.52
C ALA A 285 0.90 26.72 17.46
N PRO A 286 1.23 26.32 18.70
CA PRO A 286 0.25 25.78 19.66
C PRO A 286 -0.94 26.70 19.96
N SER A 287 -0.77 28.00 19.76
CA SER A 287 -1.83 29.01 19.89
C SER A 287 -3.01 28.80 18.94
N LEU A 288 -2.86 27.99 17.89
CA LEU A 288 -3.93 27.60 16.97
C LEU A 288 -4.82 26.46 17.52
N GLY A 289 -4.48 25.89 18.68
CA GLY A 289 -5.22 24.81 19.31
C GLY A 289 -4.87 23.40 18.79
N TYR A 290 -3.88 23.26 17.91
CA TYR A 290 -3.35 21.99 17.43
C TYR A 290 -1.87 22.12 17.08
N SER A 291 -1.11 21.03 17.22
CA SER A 291 0.35 21.03 17.05
C SER A 291 0.81 20.79 15.60
N SER A 292 -0.04 20.17 14.79
CA SER A 292 0.26 19.85 13.39
C SER A 292 -1.00 19.46 12.60
N TYR A 293 -0.89 19.51 11.30
CA TYR A 293 -1.84 18.91 10.35
C TYR A 293 -1.09 18.29 9.18
N TYR A 294 -1.72 17.38 8.46
CA TYR A 294 -1.09 16.76 7.28
C TYR A 294 -1.24 17.64 6.05
N ALA A 295 -0.16 17.79 5.30
CA ALA A 295 -0.12 18.56 4.06
C ALA A 295 0.87 17.94 3.07
N ASN A 296 0.72 18.30 1.80
CA ASN A 296 1.69 18.00 0.75
C ASN A 296 2.78 19.10 0.80
N VAL A 297 3.95 18.77 1.37
CA VAL A 297 5.02 19.74 1.61
C VAL A 297 6.40 19.14 1.32
N GLY A 298 7.23 19.92 0.62
CA GLY A 298 8.61 19.55 0.33
C GLY A 298 8.79 18.55 -0.80
N ASP A 299 10.00 18.57 -1.34
CA ASP A 299 10.47 17.71 -2.40
C ASP A 299 11.79 17.04 -1.96
N MET A 300 12.01 15.83 -2.45
CA MET A 300 13.26 15.10 -2.23
C MET A 300 13.78 14.55 -3.56
N SER A 301 15.09 14.56 -3.73
CA SER A 301 15.75 13.97 -4.91
C SER A 301 16.86 13.03 -4.48
N ASN A 302 16.93 11.88 -5.16
CA ASN A 302 17.98 10.89 -4.99
C ASN A 302 18.46 10.44 -6.37
N LYS A 303 19.76 10.50 -6.64
CA LYS A 303 20.37 10.10 -7.90
C LYS A 303 21.69 9.36 -7.66
N GLY A 304 21.99 8.41 -8.55
CA GLY A 304 23.19 7.59 -8.46
C GLY A 304 23.40 6.68 -9.65
N ILE A 305 24.44 5.93 -9.57
CA ILE A 305 24.85 4.88 -10.53
C ILE A 305 24.98 3.59 -9.75
#